data_77b274e8594529abcfac66ba85e03a94
#
_entry.id   77b274e8594529abcfac66ba85e03a94
#
_cell.length_a   1.000
_cell.length_b   1.000
_cell.length_c   1.000
_cell.angle_alpha   90.00
_cell.angle_beta   90.00
_cell.angle_gamma   90.00
#
_symmetry.space_group_name_H-M   'P 1'
#
loop_
_entity.id
_entity.type
_entity.pdbx_description
1 polymer ?
#
loop_
_entity_poly.entity_id
_entity_poly.type
_entity_poly.pdbx_seq_one_letter_code
_entity_poly.pdbx_strand_id
1 'polypeptide(L)'
;RELINEYHSYIKYKDVPQRRINYVIYRTSDGVAIGAIGISSCVLAISVRDKFIGWSKDVRLANSNSVANNYRFCLVPKSGIENVGTMALKLLRKVGAKRWKEKYGDNLILLETFVQPKIDGSDNKRNGAVYLADNWNMIGKTQGNSIKKAPLLLWQKEDSKRGKLARENPKEAIKKYAVGREHYVVAKSPIKKVFVKPLVKNWKKVLNKEVINETTPI
;
A
#
# COMPACT_ATOMS: atom_id res chain seq x y z
N ARG A 1 12.18 4.91 10.64
CA ARG A 1 12.47 5.69 9.42
C ARG A 1 13.78 5.24 8.80
N GLU A 2 14.87 5.17 9.58
CA GLU A 2 16.22 4.78 9.16
C GLU A 2 16.24 3.43 8.45
N LEU A 3 15.71 2.37 9.06
CA LEU A 3 15.63 1.04 8.45
C LEU A 3 14.98 1.05 7.06
N ILE A 4 13.92 1.83 6.86
CA ILE A 4 13.28 1.93 5.54
C ILE A 4 14.17 2.70 4.55
N ASN A 5 14.84 3.74 4.99
CA ASN A 5 15.71 4.53 4.12
C ASN A 5 16.98 3.78 3.73
N GLU A 6 17.48 2.93 4.61
CA GLU A 6 18.71 2.17 4.40
C GLU A 6 18.46 0.87 3.63
N TYR A 7 17.48 0.07 4.06
CA TYR A 7 17.31 -1.29 3.58
C TYR A 7 16.13 -1.51 2.62
N HIS A 8 15.18 -0.56 2.49
CA HIS A 8 14.09 -0.73 1.53
C HIS A 8 14.58 -0.44 0.11
N SER A 9 14.50 -1.41 -0.76
CA SER A 9 15.21 -1.45 -2.04
C SER A 9 14.84 -0.36 -3.04
N TYR A 10 13.67 0.29 -2.94
CA TYR A 10 13.22 1.27 -3.94
C TYR A 10 12.29 2.37 -3.41
N ILE A 11 11.96 2.37 -2.13
CA ILE A 11 11.10 3.40 -1.55
C ILE A 11 11.77 3.97 -0.31
N LYS A 12 11.96 5.27 -0.30
CA LYS A 12 12.36 6.01 0.90
C LYS A 12 11.13 6.28 1.78
N TYR A 13 11.37 6.46 3.06
CA TYR A 13 10.30 6.80 4.01
C TYR A 13 9.70 8.16 3.64
N LYS A 14 8.37 8.20 3.56
CA LYS A 14 7.58 9.43 3.46
C LYS A 14 6.42 9.36 4.43
N ASP A 15 6.17 10.46 5.12
CA ASP A 15 4.93 10.62 5.84
C ASP A 15 3.78 10.80 4.87
N VAL A 16 2.71 10.03 5.10
CA VAL A 16 1.48 10.09 4.30
C VAL A 16 0.31 10.36 5.24
N PRO A 17 -0.60 11.28 4.88
CA PRO A 17 -1.74 11.63 5.71
C PRO A 17 -2.85 10.57 5.60
N GLN A 18 -2.59 9.37 6.09
CA GLN A 18 -3.57 8.28 6.10
C GLN A 18 -3.45 7.46 7.39
N ARG A 19 -4.49 6.69 7.71
CA ARG A 19 -4.44 5.74 8.82
C ARG A 19 -3.27 4.78 8.61
N ARG A 20 -2.41 4.61 9.63
CA ARG A 20 -1.25 3.72 9.56
C ARG A 20 -0.77 3.31 10.94
N ILE A 21 -0.15 2.14 10.98
CA ILE A 21 0.59 1.62 12.13
C ILE A 21 1.90 1.03 11.58
N ASN A 22 3.01 1.42 12.21
CA ASN A 22 4.34 0.94 11.88
C ASN A 22 4.93 0.21 13.07
N TYR A 23 5.66 -0.86 12.78
CA TYR A 23 6.35 -1.68 13.76
C TYR A 23 7.82 -1.78 13.40
N VAL A 24 8.67 -1.80 14.40
CA VAL A 24 10.06 -2.25 14.30
C VAL A 24 10.12 -3.69 14.76
N ILE A 25 10.89 -4.52 14.06
CA ILE A 25 11.10 -5.93 14.38
C ILE A 25 12.45 -6.02 15.07
N TYR A 26 12.46 -6.50 16.29
CA TYR A 26 13.66 -6.70 17.07
C TYR A 26 14.00 -8.20 17.20
N ARG A 27 15.27 -8.51 17.20
CA ARG A 27 15.77 -9.81 17.58
C ARG A 27 15.80 -9.88 19.11
N THR A 28 15.13 -10.89 19.68
CA THR A 28 14.93 -10.94 21.13
C THR A 28 16.19 -11.28 21.91
N SER A 29 17.19 -11.95 21.28
CA SER A 29 18.43 -12.35 21.94
C SER A 29 19.34 -11.18 22.33
N ASP A 30 19.30 -10.09 21.59
CA ASP A 30 20.23 -8.95 21.77
C ASP A 30 19.56 -7.57 21.59
N GLY A 31 18.26 -7.54 21.34
CA GLY A 31 17.50 -6.30 21.15
C GLY A 31 17.83 -5.54 19.86
N VAL A 32 18.55 -6.14 18.92
CA VAL A 32 18.91 -5.48 17.66
C VAL A 32 17.71 -5.38 16.74
N ALA A 33 17.53 -4.20 16.14
CA ALA A 33 16.47 -3.95 15.15
C ALA A 33 16.84 -4.63 13.81
N ILE A 34 16.03 -5.60 13.40
CA ILE A 34 16.27 -6.45 12.22
C ILE A 34 15.26 -6.21 11.09
N GLY A 35 14.32 -5.30 11.26
CA GLY A 35 13.37 -4.97 10.21
C GLY A 35 12.30 -3.98 10.62
N ALA A 36 11.49 -3.61 9.65
CA ALA A 36 10.33 -2.75 9.84
C ALA A 36 9.17 -3.25 8.99
N ILE A 37 7.96 -3.19 9.54
CA ILE A 37 6.74 -3.58 8.84
C ILE A 37 5.62 -2.58 9.18
N GLY A 38 4.79 -2.24 8.20
CA GLY A 38 3.72 -1.27 8.42
C GLY A 38 2.46 -1.60 7.62
N ILE A 39 1.33 -1.26 8.21
CA ILE A 39 0.02 -1.28 7.56
C ILE A 39 -0.55 0.12 7.46
N SER A 40 -1.28 0.39 6.39
CA SER A 40 -2.01 1.63 6.16
C SER A 40 -3.40 1.37 5.61
N SER A 41 -4.22 2.41 5.46
CA SER A 41 -5.48 2.29 4.70
C SER A 41 -5.25 1.60 3.36
N CYS A 42 -6.25 0.88 2.86
CA CYS A 42 -6.18 0.23 1.56
C CYS A 42 -6.03 1.26 0.42
N VAL A 43 -5.53 0.82 -0.72
CA VAL A 43 -5.55 1.62 -1.94
C VAL A 43 -6.97 1.61 -2.51
N LEU A 44 -7.59 2.80 -2.68
CA LEU A 44 -9.03 2.89 -2.96
C LEU A 44 -9.47 2.16 -4.24
N ALA A 45 -8.79 2.33 -5.35
CA ALA A 45 -9.24 1.81 -6.65
C ALA A 45 -8.23 0.80 -7.22
N ILE A 46 -8.42 -0.47 -6.92
CA ILE A 46 -7.62 -1.58 -7.45
C ILE A 46 -8.55 -2.61 -8.08
N SER A 47 -8.72 -2.54 -9.39
CA SER A 47 -9.71 -3.32 -10.13
C SER A 47 -9.57 -4.84 -9.93
N VAL A 48 -8.35 -5.38 -9.86
CA VAL A 48 -8.14 -6.81 -9.64
C VAL A 48 -8.59 -7.26 -8.25
N ARG A 49 -8.36 -6.43 -7.23
CA ARG A 49 -8.83 -6.69 -5.86
C ARG A 49 -10.34 -6.57 -5.79
N ASP A 50 -10.90 -5.51 -6.35
CA ASP A 50 -12.34 -5.24 -6.30
C ASP A 50 -13.13 -6.38 -6.99
N LYS A 51 -12.67 -6.85 -8.14
CA LYS A 51 -13.22 -8.04 -8.81
C LYS A 51 -13.09 -9.32 -7.96
N PHE A 52 -11.93 -9.52 -7.31
CA PHE A 52 -11.69 -10.69 -6.48
C PHE A 52 -12.59 -10.75 -5.24
N ILE A 53 -12.88 -9.60 -4.63
CA ILE A 53 -13.81 -9.47 -3.50
C ILE A 53 -15.26 -9.55 -3.98
N GLY A 54 -15.57 -9.00 -5.15
CA GLY A 54 -16.92 -8.79 -5.69
C GLY A 54 -17.46 -7.40 -5.38
N TRP A 55 -16.60 -6.40 -5.23
CA TRP A 55 -16.97 -5.03 -4.86
C TRP A 55 -17.47 -4.19 -6.04
N SER A 56 -18.65 -3.59 -5.88
CA SER A 56 -19.02 -2.37 -6.59
C SER A 56 -18.28 -1.15 -6.01
N LYS A 57 -18.44 0.01 -6.64
CA LYS A 57 -17.85 1.26 -6.13
C LYS A 57 -18.37 1.61 -4.74
N ASP A 58 -19.67 1.49 -4.53
CA ASP A 58 -20.33 1.91 -3.29
C ASP A 58 -20.03 0.95 -2.14
N VAL A 59 -20.11 -0.36 -2.39
CA VAL A 59 -19.72 -1.40 -1.42
C VAL A 59 -18.25 -1.24 -1.03
N ARG A 60 -17.37 -0.93 -1.99
CA ARG A 60 -15.96 -0.63 -1.69
C ARG A 60 -15.79 0.57 -0.77
N LEU A 61 -16.46 1.68 -1.05
CA LEU A 61 -16.36 2.90 -0.22
C LEU A 61 -16.82 2.62 1.20
N ALA A 62 -17.93 1.90 1.36
CA ALA A 62 -18.48 1.53 2.65
C ALA A 62 -17.57 0.60 3.47
N ASN A 63 -16.87 -0.34 2.81
CA ASN A 63 -16.10 -1.40 3.48
C ASN A 63 -14.57 -1.22 3.42
N SER A 64 -14.07 -0.16 2.80
CA SER A 64 -12.62 0.07 2.62
C SER A 64 -11.83 0.15 3.92
N ASN A 65 -12.44 0.58 5.02
CA ASN A 65 -11.81 0.65 6.35
C ASN A 65 -11.49 -0.73 6.95
N SER A 66 -12.16 -1.77 6.48
CA SER A 66 -11.93 -3.17 6.91
C SER A 66 -10.80 -3.85 6.12
N VAL A 67 -10.15 -3.13 5.20
CA VAL A 67 -8.99 -3.61 4.43
C VAL A 67 -7.79 -2.73 4.72
N ALA A 68 -6.64 -3.34 5.03
CA ALA A 68 -5.39 -2.61 5.21
C ALA A 68 -4.32 -3.09 4.24
N ASN A 69 -3.51 -2.14 3.78
CA ASN A 69 -2.37 -2.38 2.91
C ASN A 69 -1.10 -2.56 3.75
N ASN A 70 -0.44 -3.71 3.64
CA ASN A 70 0.93 -3.85 4.08
C ASN A 70 1.84 -3.05 3.14
N TYR A 71 1.94 -1.75 3.41
CA TYR A 71 2.56 -0.77 2.52
C TYR A 71 4.07 -0.67 2.68
N ARG A 72 4.61 -1.22 3.76
CA ARG A 72 6.05 -1.29 4.04
C ARG A 72 6.39 -2.62 4.67
N PHE A 73 7.38 -3.27 4.10
CA PHE A 73 8.01 -4.45 4.67
C PHE A 73 9.47 -4.49 4.26
N CYS A 74 10.34 -4.41 5.24
CA CYS A 74 11.78 -4.37 5.07
C CYS A 74 12.43 -5.21 6.15
N LEU A 75 13.37 -6.05 5.77
CA LEU A 75 14.21 -6.83 6.66
C LEU A 75 15.66 -6.48 6.40
N VAL A 76 16.44 -6.40 7.47
CA VAL A 76 17.90 -6.24 7.37
C VAL A 76 18.47 -7.53 6.79
N PRO A 77 19.27 -7.46 5.72
CA PRO A 77 19.91 -8.63 5.14
C PRO A 77 20.78 -9.38 6.19
N LYS A 78 20.82 -10.69 6.08
CA LYS A 78 21.65 -11.54 6.97
C LYS A 78 21.37 -11.34 8.48
N SER A 79 20.09 -11.17 8.83
CA SER A 79 19.69 -11.02 10.25
C SER A 79 20.01 -12.25 11.13
N GLY A 80 20.43 -13.38 10.54
CA GLY A 80 20.74 -14.60 11.24
C GLY A 80 19.54 -15.40 11.73
N ILE A 81 18.31 -14.98 11.35
CA ILE A 81 17.07 -15.66 11.74
C ILE A 81 16.39 -16.23 10.50
N GLU A 82 16.21 -17.54 10.49
CA GLU A 82 15.43 -18.21 9.47
C GLU A 82 13.95 -17.85 9.55
N ASN A 83 13.29 -17.81 8.39
CA ASN A 83 11.85 -17.56 8.30
C ASN A 83 11.35 -16.27 8.96
N VAL A 84 12.24 -15.31 9.28
CA VAL A 84 11.88 -14.04 9.93
C VAL A 84 10.78 -13.29 9.17
N GLY A 85 10.74 -13.42 7.86
CA GLY A 85 9.72 -12.77 7.02
C GLY A 85 8.32 -13.29 7.29
N THR A 86 8.12 -14.61 7.28
CA THR A 86 6.82 -15.23 7.56
C THR A 86 6.42 -15.06 9.02
N MET A 87 7.39 -15.10 9.95
CA MET A 87 7.16 -14.81 11.37
C MET A 87 6.65 -13.37 11.56
N ALA A 88 7.27 -12.40 10.92
CA ALA A 88 6.85 -11.00 10.97
C ALA A 88 5.44 -10.81 10.40
N LEU A 89 5.11 -11.45 9.27
CA LEU A 89 3.76 -11.41 8.70
C LEU A 89 2.72 -12.07 9.62
N LYS A 90 3.06 -13.19 10.25
CA LYS A 90 2.18 -13.85 11.24
C LYS A 90 1.90 -12.95 12.45
N LEU A 91 2.94 -12.29 12.99
CA LEU A 91 2.79 -11.32 14.07
C LEU A 91 1.96 -10.10 13.64
N LEU A 92 2.21 -9.59 12.43
CA LEU A 92 1.42 -8.48 11.89
C LEU A 92 -0.07 -8.79 11.85
N ARG A 93 -0.46 -9.98 11.41
CA ARG A 93 -1.89 -10.39 11.38
C ARG A 93 -2.51 -10.38 12.77
N LYS A 94 -1.77 -10.89 13.77
CA LYS A 94 -2.27 -10.98 15.15
C LYS A 94 -2.26 -9.61 15.86
N VAL A 95 -1.12 -8.97 15.90
CA VAL A 95 -0.92 -7.71 16.64
C VAL A 95 -1.48 -6.53 15.86
N GLY A 96 -1.28 -6.49 14.54
CA GLY A 96 -1.72 -5.40 13.68
C GLY A 96 -3.23 -5.27 13.63
N ALA A 97 -3.98 -6.37 13.51
CA ALA A 97 -5.44 -6.35 13.51
C ALA A 97 -5.99 -5.82 14.85
N LYS A 98 -5.44 -6.30 15.97
CA LYS A 98 -5.83 -5.82 17.31
C LYS A 98 -5.58 -4.31 17.46
N ARG A 99 -4.37 -3.84 17.14
CA ARG A 99 -3.98 -2.43 17.23
C ARG A 99 -4.74 -1.53 16.27
N TRP A 100 -5.13 -2.05 15.09
CA TRP A 100 -5.95 -1.31 14.15
C TRP A 100 -7.34 -1.03 14.74
N LYS A 101 -7.96 -2.05 15.33
CA LYS A 101 -9.26 -1.91 16.01
C LYS A 101 -9.16 -0.93 17.17
N GLU A 102 -8.16 -1.06 18.04
CA GLU A 102 -7.94 -0.17 19.18
C GLU A 102 -7.76 1.28 18.75
N LYS A 103 -7.03 1.52 17.64
CA LYS A 103 -6.69 2.87 17.21
C LYS A 103 -7.75 3.54 16.35
N TYR A 104 -8.48 2.76 15.53
CA TYR A 104 -9.37 3.29 14.51
C TYR A 104 -10.81 2.82 14.60
N GLY A 105 -11.13 1.89 15.51
CA GLY A 105 -12.45 1.34 15.72
C GLY A 105 -12.85 0.22 14.74
N ASP A 106 -12.17 0.12 13.60
CA ASP A 106 -12.55 -0.82 12.53
C ASP A 106 -11.90 -2.19 12.70
N ASN A 107 -12.65 -3.26 12.40
CA ASN A 107 -12.11 -4.61 12.34
C ASN A 107 -11.42 -4.84 10.98
N LEU A 108 -10.17 -5.29 10.99
CA LEU A 108 -9.52 -5.73 9.77
C LEU A 108 -10.01 -7.11 9.36
N ILE A 109 -10.50 -7.21 8.16
CA ILE A 109 -11.03 -8.43 7.54
C ILE A 109 -10.06 -8.98 6.48
N LEU A 110 -9.35 -8.08 5.79
CA LEU A 110 -8.42 -8.43 4.72
C LEU A 110 -7.15 -7.57 4.81
N LEU A 111 -6.01 -8.18 4.58
CA LEU A 111 -4.78 -7.48 4.25
C LEU A 111 -4.50 -7.57 2.76
N GLU A 112 -3.97 -6.49 2.18
CA GLU A 112 -3.47 -6.44 0.81
C GLU A 112 -2.00 -5.99 0.78
N THR A 113 -1.29 -6.29 -0.30
CA THR A 113 0.03 -5.74 -0.58
C THR A 113 0.34 -5.72 -2.07
N PHE A 114 1.25 -4.84 -2.47
CA PHE A 114 1.65 -4.62 -3.85
C PHE A 114 3.15 -4.82 -4.00
N VAL A 115 3.54 -5.90 -4.66
CA VAL A 115 4.95 -6.23 -4.89
C VAL A 115 5.36 -5.78 -6.29
N GLN A 116 6.28 -4.84 -6.36
CA GLN A 116 6.87 -4.40 -7.61
C GLN A 116 8.06 -5.29 -7.96
N PRO A 117 8.04 -6.02 -9.08
CA PRO A 117 9.20 -6.75 -9.57
C PRO A 117 10.37 -5.79 -9.83
N LYS A 118 11.60 -6.29 -9.77
CA LYS A 118 12.75 -5.52 -10.25
C LYS A 118 12.65 -5.28 -11.76
N ILE A 119 13.05 -4.10 -12.20
CA ILE A 119 12.94 -3.67 -13.60
C ILE A 119 14.18 -4.10 -14.40
N ASP A 120 15.30 -4.31 -13.73
CA ASP A 120 16.63 -4.49 -14.31
C ASP A 120 16.99 -5.93 -14.75
N GLY A 121 16.00 -6.83 -14.73
CA GLY A 121 16.24 -8.24 -15.10
C GLY A 121 17.17 -9.00 -14.15
N SER A 122 17.83 -8.31 -13.23
CA SER A 122 18.71 -8.92 -12.24
C SER A 122 17.88 -9.55 -11.13
N ASP A 123 17.97 -10.84 -11.02
CA ASP A 123 17.53 -11.66 -9.90
C ASP A 123 16.06 -11.49 -9.44
N ASN A 124 15.30 -12.54 -9.59
CA ASN A 124 13.88 -12.66 -9.23
C ASN A 124 13.55 -12.45 -7.72
N LYS A 125 14.42 -11.81 -6.95
CA LYS A 125 14.29 -11.70 -5.48
C LYS A 125 13.07 -10.91 -4.99
N ARG A 126 12.43 -10.09 -5.84
CA ARG A 126 11.19 -9.37 -5.50
C ARG A 126 9.98 -9.94 -6.23
N ASN A 127 9.72 -11.21 -6.04
CA ASN A 127 8.58 -11.91 -6.64
C ASN A 127 7.37 -12.08 -5.69
N GLY A 128 7.52 -11.73 -4.40
CA GLY A 128 6.51 -11.93 -3.38
C GLY A 128 6.61 -13.27 -2.66
N ALA A 129 7.75 -13.99 -2.77
CA ALA A 129 7.93 -15.32 -2.17
C ALA A 129 7.58 -15.36 -0.67
N VAL A 130 7.93 -14.34 0.09
CA VAL A 130 7.59 -14.25 1.52
C VAL A 130 6.09 -14.26 1.78
N TYR A 131 5.30 -13.63 0.91
CA TYR A 131 3.85 -13.63 1.01
C TYR A 131 3.25 -14.98 0.62
N LEU A 132 3.80 -15.62 -0.43
CA LEU A 132 3.41 -16.99 -0.81
C LEU A 132 3.73 -17.98 0.32
N ALA A 133 4.92 -17.90 0.92
CA ALA A 133 5.34 -18.73 2.06
C ALA A 133 4.45 -18.52 3.30
N ASP A 134 3.84 -17.34 3.47
CA ASP A 134 2.85 -17.06 4.50
C ASP A 134 1.39 -17.31 4.01
N ASN A 135 1.21 -18.05 2.92
CA ASN A 135 -0.10 -18.40 2.35
C ASN A 135 -0.98 -17.18 2.01
N TRP A 136 -0.40 -16.13 1.43
CA TRP A 136 -1.17 -15.05 0.81
C TRP A 136 -1.58 -15.47 -0.60
N ASN A 137 -2.78 -15.07 -1.01
CA ASN A 137 -3.28 -15.31 -2.35
C ASN A 137 -2.76 -14.24 -3.32
N MET A 138 -2.00 -14.65 -4.34
CA MET A 138 -1.69 -13.77 -5.47
C MET A 138 -2.91 -13.72 -6.39
N ILE A 139 -3.59 -12.57 -6.46
CA ILE A 139 -4.87 -12.42 -7.17
C ILE A 139 -4.73 -11.78 -8.56
N GLY A 140 -3.54 -11.37 -8.94
CA GLY A 140 -3.27 -10.80 -10.25
C GLY A 140 -2.26 -9.64 -10.18
N LYS A 141 -2.36 -8.74 -11.17
CA LYS A 141 -1.45 -7.60 -11.32
C LYS A 141 -2.23 -6.29 -11.44
N THR A 142 -1.62 -5.18 -11.02
CA THR A 142 -2.16 -3.84 -11.30
C THR A 142 -2.08 -3.53 -12.78
N GLN A 143 -2.88 -2.59 -13.24
CA GLN A 143 -2.87 -2.16 -14.64
C GLN A 143 -1.64 -1.32 -15.02
N GLY A 144 -0.79 -0.97 -14.06
CA GLY A 144 0.35 -0.10 -14.32
C GLY A 144 -0.02 1.35 -14.61
N ASN A 145 -1.18 1.77 -14.09
CA ASN A 145 -1.67 3.14 -14.23
C ASN A 145 -1.57 3.89 -12.91
N SER A 146 -1.26 5.17 -12.99
CA SER A 146 -1.33 6.10 -11.87
C SER A 146 -1.98 7.40 -12.33
N ILE A 147 -2.71 8.04 -11.42
CA ILE A 147 -3.29 9.36 -11.70
C ILE A 147 -2.24 10.41 -11.35
N LYS A 148 -1.92 11.27 -12.30
CA LYS A 148 -1.04 12.43 -12.11
C LYS A 148 -1.76 13.69 -12.55
N LYS A 149 -1.37 14.82 -11.99
CA LYS A 149 -1.92 16.11 -12.39
C LYS A 149 -1.50 16.44 -13.82
N ALA A 150 -2.46 16.67 -14.70
CA ALA A 150 -2.24 16.93 -16.12
C ALA A 150 -1.32 18.12 -16.38
N PRO A 151 -1.49 19.27 -15.72
CA PRO A 151 -0.63 20.43 -15.96
C PRO A 151 0.85 20.08 -15.75
N LEU A 152 1.18 19.38 -14.70
CA LEU A 152 2.57 19.01 -14.40
C LEU A 152 3.22 18.18 -15.53
N LEU A 153 2.50 17.20 -16.07
CA LEU A 153 2.98 16.35 -17.15
C LEU A 153 3.18 17.11 -18.46
N LEU A 154 2.30 18.08 -18.73
CA LEU A 154 2.42 18.93 -19.91
C LEU A 154 3.56 19.92 -19.74
N TRP A 155 3.64 20.60 -18.60
CA TRP A 155 4.69 21.59 -18.32
C TRP A 155 6.10 20.97 -18.34
N GLN A 156 6.28 19.74 -17.86
CA GLN A 156 7.57 19.06 -17.91
C GLN A 156 8.12 18.86 -19.33
N LYS A 157 7.24 18.91 -20.35
CA LYS A 157 7.60 18.80 -21.77
C LYS A 157 7.90 20.16 -22.43
N GLU A 158 7.61 21.26 -21.73
CA GLU A 158 7.80 22.61 -22.27
C GLU A 158 9.27 23.02 -22.11
N ASP A 159 9.76 23.73 -23.13
CA ASP A 159 11.01 24.48 -23.06
C ASP A 159 10.73 25.92 -22.59
N SER A 160 10.39 26.06 -21.32
CA SER A 160 10.00 27.31 -20.69
C SER A 160 10.45 27.39 -19.23
N LYS A 161 10.41 28.58 -18.62
CA LYS A 161 10.66 28.76 -17.17
C LYS A 161 9.72 27.88 -16.33
N ARG A 162 8.45 27.73 -16.74
CA ARG A 162 7.46 26.86 -16.12
C ARG A 162 7.87 25.39 -16.29
N GLY A 163 8.28 24.98 -17.47
CA GLY A 163 8.74 23.63 -17.77
C GLY A 163 9.99 23.26 -16.97
N LYS A 164 10.97 24.16 -16.88
CA LYS A 164 12.17 24.00 -16.05
C LYS A 164 11.78 23.78 -14.59
N LEU A 165 10.96 24.66 -14.02
CA LEU A 165 10.51 24.55 -12.63
C LEU A 165 9.70 23.26 -12.39
N ALA A 166 8.88 22.83 -13.35
CA ALA A 166 8.10 21.58 -13.25
C ALA A 166 8.98 20.33 -13.24
N ARG A 167 10.14 20.35 -13.87
CA ARG A 167 11.14 19.26 -13.81
C ARG A 167 11.93 19.27 -12.51
N GLU A 168 12.40 20.45 -12.09
CA GLU A 168 13.30 20.62 -10.94
C GLU A 168 12.53 20.58 -9.60
N ASN A 169 11.43 21.31 -9.50
CA ASN A 169 10.60 21.40 -8.29
C ASN A 169 9.10 21.32 -8.62
N PRO A 170 8.57 20.09 -8.83
CA PRO A 170 7.18 19.90 -9.23
C PRO A 170 6.14 20.52 -8.27
N LYS A 171 6.42 20.52 -6.98
CA LYS A 171 5.50 21.07 -5.97
C LYS A 171 5.39 22.58 -6.07
N GLU A 172 6.50 23.25 -6.26
CA GLU A 172 6.56 24.68 -6.40
C GLU A 172 5.93 25.13 -7.73
N ALA A 173 6.19 24.40 -8.83
CA ALA A 173 5.55 24.64 -10.11
C ALA A 173 4.02 24.59 -10.00
N ILE A 174 3.46 23.58 -9.33
CA ILE A 174 2.03 23.47 -9.07
C ILE A 174 1.54 24.66 -8.25
N LYS A 175 2.22 24.98 -7.14
CA LYS A 175 1.83 26.11 -6.28
C LYS A 175 1.79 27.43 -7.06
N LYS A 176 2.76 27.63 -7.94
CA LYS A 176 2.92 28.90 -8.67
C LYS A 176 2.01 29.03 -9.89
N TYR A 177 1.78 27.95 -10.63
CA TYR A 177 1.15 28.00 -11.94
C TYR A 177 -0.21 27.28 -12.05
N ALA A 178 -0.57 26.42 -11.10
CA ALA A 178 -1.88 25.78 -11.11
C ALA A 178 -2.93 26.72 -10.50
N VAL A 179 -3.76 27.29 -11.36
CA VAL A 179 -4.89 28.15 -10.97
C VAL A 179 -6.18 27.40 -11.26
N GLY A 180 -6.99 27.13 -10.22
CA GLY A 180 -8.28 26.47 -10.35
C GLY A 180 -8.25 24.95 -10.16
N ARG A 181 -9.35 24.27 -10.59
CA ARG A 181 -9.46 22.81 -10.51
C ARG A 181 -8.53 22.17 -11.53
N GLU A 182 -7.57 21.41 -11.04
CA GLU A 182 -6.61 20.70 -11.88
C GLU A 182 -7.25 19.45 -12.49
N HIS A 183 -7.00 19.24 -13.76
CA HIS A 183 -7.33 17.99 -14.44
C HIS A 183 -6.27 16.94 -14.13
N TYR A 184 -6.70 15.69 -14.03
CA TYR A 184 -5.82 14.55 -13.84
C TYR A 184 -5.72 13.74 -15.12
N VAL A 185 -4.55 13.20 -15.38
CA VAL A 185 -4.31 12.25 -16.48
C VAL A 185 -3.79 10.94 -15.94
N VAL A 186 -4.09 9.86 -16.65
CA VAL A 186 -3.51 8.57 -16.39
C VAL A 186 -2.08 8.53 -16.91
N ALA A 187 -1.14 8.24 -16.05
CA ALA A 187 0.27 8.06 -16.40
C ALA A 187 0.70 6.60 -16.17
N LYS A 188 1.66 6.13 -16.95
CA LYS A 188 2.23 4.78 -16.75
C LYS A 188 2.96 4.71 -15.39
N SER A 189 2.81 3.61 -14.71
CA SER A 189 3.53 3.25 -13.48
C SER A 189 3.92 1.77 -13.53
N PRO A 190 4.90 1.32 -12.74
CA PRO A 190 5.26 -0.08 -12.72
C PRO A 190 4.09 -0.99 -12.38
N ILE A 191 3.95 -2.08 -13.14
CA ILE A 191 2.97 -3.14 -12.86
C ILE A 191 3.41 -3.88 -11.60
N LYS A 192 2.49 -4.09 -10.66
CA LYS A 192 2.76 -4.76 -9.38
C LYS A 192 1.92 -6.02 -9.26
N LYS A 193 2.48 -7.07 -8.69
CA LYS A 193 1.72 -8.24 -8.25
C LYS A 193 0.88 -7.85 -7.03
N VAL A 194 -0.37 -8.28 -6.99
CA VAL A 194 -1.31 -8.01 -5.90
C VAL A 194 -1.52 -9.27 -5.10
N PHE A 195 -1.24 -9.19 -3.81
CA PHE A 195 -1.46 -10.27 -2.86
C PHE A 195 -2.48 -9.85 -1.82
N VAL A 196 -3.30 -10.79 -1.39
CA VAL A 196 -4.28 -10.58 -0.32
C VAL A 196 -4.23 -11.72 0.69
N LYS A 197 -4.51 -11.37 1.95
CA LYS A 197 -4.62 -12.33 3.06
C LYS A 197 -5.89 -12.11 3.84
N PRO A 198 -6.88 -12.99 3.72
CA PRO A 198 -8.04 -12.98 4.60
C PRO A 198 -7.65 -13.22 6.05
N LEU A 199 -8.30 -12.51 6.97
CA LEU A 199 -8.08 -12.62 8.42
C LEU A 199 -9.22 -13.39 9.11
N VAL A 200 -10.36 -13.54 8.44
CA VAL A 200 -11.54 -14.25 8.95
C VAL A 200 -12.10 -15.23 7.89
N LYS A 201 -12.78 -16.29 8.34
CA LYS A 201 -13.27 -17.35 7.44
C LYS A 201 -14.24 -16.83 6.37
N ASN A 202 -15.26 -16.10 6.76
CA ASN A 202 -16.33 -15.61 5.86
C ASN A 202 -16.05 -14.20 5.31
N TRP A 203 -14.80 -13.87 5.05
CA TRP A 203 -14.35 -12.54 4.72
C TRP A 203 -15.05 -11.89 3.52
N LYS A 204 -15.38 -12.64 2.46
CA LYS A 204 -16.13 -12.11 1.30
C LYS A 204 -17.52 -11.66 1.70
N LYS A 205 -18.25 -12.50 2.47
CA LYS A 205 -19.59 -12.16 2.96
C LYS A 205 -19.54 -10.92 3.85
N VAL A 206 -18.52 -10.81 4.71
CA VAL A 206 -18.35 -9.66 5.61
C VAL A 206 -18.05 -8.38 4.83
N LEU A 207 -17.16 -8.46 3.82
CA LEU A 207 -16.76 -7.29 3.01
C LEU A 207 -17.80 -6.86 1.96
N ASN A 208 -18.85 -7.67 1.71
CA ASN A 208 -19.94 -7.35 0.78
C ASN A 208 -21.26 -7.05 1.50
N LYS A 209 -21.24 -6.84 2.82
CA LYS A 209 -22.44 -6.35 3.52
C LYS A 209 -22.71 -4.93 3.05
N GLU A 210 -23.91 -4.71 2.56
CA GLU A 210 -24.43 -3.36 2.33
C GLU A 210 -24.52 -2.65 3.68
N VAL A 211 -24.07 -1.43 3.74
CA VAL A 211 -24.38 -0.54 4.86
C VAL A 211 -25.83 -0.15 4.68
N ILE A 212 -26.72 -0.79 5.42
CA ILE A 212 -28.09 -0.30 5.55
C ILE A 212 -27.95 1.06 6.26
N ASN A 213 -28.03 2.14 5.49
CA ASN A 213 -28.21 3.47 6.06
C ASN A 213 -29.61 3.45 6.69
N GLU A 214 -29.68 3.24 7.99
CA GLU A 214 -30.86 3.57 8.77
C GLU A 214 -31.02 5.11 8.82
N THR A 215 -31.49 5.65 7.71
CA THR A 215 -32.07 6.99 7.65
C THR A 215 -33.36 6.91 6.91
N THR A 216 -34.35 6.27 7.52
CA THR A 216 -35.73 6.59 7.28
C THR A 216 -36.12 7.58 8.36
N PRO A 217 -36.35 8.86 8.07
CA PRO A 217 -37.00 9.74 9.03
C PRO A 217 -38.45 9.29 9.19
N ILE A 218 -38.90 9.19 10.42
CA ILE A 218 -40.30 9.10 10.80
C ILE A 218 -40.99 10.39 10.45
#